data_3da1b8379dff060dba39f7c050ed5b15
#
_entry.id   3da1b8379dff060dba39f7c050ed5b15
#
_cell.length_a   1.000
_cell.length_b   1.000
_cell.length_c   1.000
_cell.angle_alpha   90.00
_cell.angle_beta   90.00
_cell.angle_gamma   90.00
#
_symmetry.space_group_name_H-M   'P 1'
#
loop_
_entity.id
_entity.type
_entity.pdbx_description
1 polymer ?
#
loop_
_entity_poly.entity_id
_entity_poly.type
_entity_poly.pdbx_seq_one_letter_code
_entity_poly.pdbx_strand_id
1 'polypeptide(L)'
;MALPVTALLLPLALLLHAARPDIQMTQSPSSLSASVGDRVTITCKASDHINNWLAWYQQKPGQAPKLLIYGATTLETGVPSRFSGSGSGTDYTLTISSLQPEDFATYYCQQSWNTPWTFGQGTKLEIKRGGGGSGGGGSGGGGSQVQLQQPGAELVKPGASVKMSCKASGYAFSSYWINWMKQKPGQGLEWIGQIYPGDGDTNYNGKFKGRATLTADTSSSTAYMQLSSLTSEDSAVYFCARSITTVVGCAMDYWGQGTSVTVSSTRKIEVMYPPPYLDNEKSNGTIIHVKGARVLIGTSVVKLPFTILLFFLLHRWCSNKKNASVMDQGPAGNRTVNREDSDEQDHQEVSYA
;
A
#
# COMPACT_ATOMS: atom_id res chain seq x y z
N MET A 1 -56.54 20.73 -15.82
CA MET A 1 -55.39 21.63 -15.59
C MET A 1 -54.11 20.80 -15.74
N ALA A 2 -53.39 20.98 -16.84
CA ALA A 2 -52.11 20.29 -17.08
C ALA A 2 -51.01 21.12 -16.43
N LEU A 3 -50.27 20.52 -15.51
CA LEU A 3 -49.07 21.11 -14.92
C LEU A 3 -48.01 21.30 -16.01
N PRO A 4 -47.33 22.44 -16.07
CA PRO A 4 -46.36 22.72 -17.12
C PRO A 4 -45.16 21.75 -16.96
N VAL A 5 -44.75 21.12 -18.05
CA VAL A 5 -43.63 20.16 -18.15
C VAL A 5 -42.31 20.73 -17.63
N THR A 6 -42.20 22.07 -17.57
CA THR A 6 -41.04 22.78 -17.00
C THR A 6 -40.85 22.62 -15.50
N ALA A 7 -41.92 22.29 -14.75
CA ALA A 7 -41.82 22.07 -13.29
C ALA A 7 -41.19 20.71 -12.93
N LEU A 8 -41.13 19.75 -13.86
CA LEU A 8 -40.55 18.41 -13.64
C LEU A 8 -39.07 18.33 -13.99
N LEU A 9 -38.56 19.29 -14.81
CA LEU A 9 -37.15 19.26 -15.24
C LEU A 9 -36.18 19.94 -14.26
N LEU A 10 -36.68 20.85 -13.41
CA LEU A 10 -35.81 21.53 -12.41
C LEU A 10 -35.25 20.60 -11.31
N PRO A 11 -36.03 19.67 -10.72
CA PRO A 11 -35.46 18.73 -9.71
C PRO A 11 -34.53 17.69 -10.32
N LEU A 12 -34.69 17.35 -11.61
CA LEU A 12 -33.81 16.38 -12.28
C LEU A 12 -32.43 17.00 -12.62
N ALA A 13 -32.38 18.32 -12.90
CA ALA A 13 -31.11 19.03 -13.12
C ALA A 13 -30.30 19.23 -11.83
N LEU A 14 -30.98 19.29 -10.66
CA LEU A 14 -30.32 19.36 -9.34
C LEU A 14 -29.76 18.01 -8.87
N LEU A 15 -30.24 16.89 -9.42
CA LEU A 15 -29.73 15.54 -9.11
C LEU A 15 -28.50 15.15 -9.95
N LEU A 16 -28.14 15.95 -10.96
CA LEU A 16 -26.97 15.74 -11.83
C LEU A 16 -25.73 16.52 -11.40
N HIS A 17 -25.62 16.92 -10.15
CA HIS A 17 -24.31 17.21 -9.57
C HIS A 17 -23.60 15.89 -9.37
N ALA A 18 -23.10 15.31 -10.47
CA ALA A 18 -22.21 14.15 -10.43
C ALA A 18 -21.06 14.51 -9.49
N ALA A 19 -20.96 13.77 -8.38
CA ALA A 19 -19.83 13.91 -7.48
C ALA A 19 -18.56 13.80 -8.35
N ARG A 20 -17.69 14.82 -8.28
CA ARG A 20 -16.43 14.80 -9.02
C ARG A 20 -15.69 13.51 -8.65
N PRO A 21 -15.23 12.72 -9.61
CA PRO A 21 -14.54 11.48 -9.27
C PRO A 21 -13.25 11.79 -8.49
N ASP A 22 -12.89 10.88 -7.58
CA ASP A 22 -11.65 10.97 -6.83
C ASP A 22 -10.45 11.07 -7.79
N ILE A 23 -9.47 11.90 -7.44
CA ILE A 23 -8.24 12.03 -8.22
C ILE A 23 -7.47 10.71 -8.14
N GLN A 24 -7.23 10.07 -9.28
CA GLN A 24 -6.44 8.85 -9.37
C GLN A 24 -4.97 9.18 -9.62
N MET A 25 -4.08 8.49 -8.91
CA MET A 25 -2.64 8.62 -9.09
C MET A 25 -2.11 7.35 -9.76
N THR A 26 -1.52 7.48 -10.96
CA THR A 26 -0.92 6.37 -11.71
C THR A 26 0.58 6.51 -11.68
N GLN A 27 1.27 5.49 -11.16
CA GLN A 27 2.72 5.49 -10.99
C GLN A 27 3.37 4.49 -11.95
N SER A 28 4.52 4.84 -12.52
CA SER A 28 5.24 4.00 -13.48
C SER A 28 6.77 4.14 -13.31
N PRO A 29 7.50 3.02 -13.44
CA PRO A 29 7.02 1.64 -13.56
C PRO A 29 6.48 1.10 -12.24
N SER A 30 5.80 -0.06 -12.25
CA SER A 30 5.36 -0.75 -11.01
C SER A 30 6.54 -1.38 -10.26
N SER A 31 7.57 -1.79 -10.98
CA SER A 31 8.85 -2.26 -10.44
C SER A 31 9.99 -1.98 -11.40
N LEU A 32 11.18 -1.82 -10.85
CA LEU A 32 12.41 -1.71 -11.63
C LEU A 32 13.59 -2.31 -10.86
N SER A 33 14.56 -2.86 -11.62
CA SER A 33 15.81 -3.37 -11.08
C SER A 33 16.95 -2.49 -11.59
N ALA A 34 17.79 -2.02 -10.67
CA ALA A 34 18.93 -1.15 -10.97
C ALA A 34 20.14 -1.50 -10.10
N SER A 35 21.31 -1.02 -10.50
CA SER A 35 22.58 -1.20 -9.78
C SER A 35 22.88 0.02 -8.92
N VAL A 36 23.70 -0.17 -7.89
CA VAL A 36 24.27 0.95 -7.12
C VAL A 36 25.02 1.88 -8.07
N GLY A 37 24.81 3.19 -7.91
CA GLY A 37 25.37 4.21 -8.79
C GLY A 37 24.48 4.60 -9.98
N ASP A 38 23.50 3.79 -10.34
CA ASP A 38 22.59 4.10 -11.45
C ASP A 38 21.71 5.32 -11.13
N ARG A 39 21.29 6.00 -12.20
CA ARG A 39 20.24 7.01 -12.16
C ARG A 39 18.89 6.37 -12.44
N VAL A 40 17.93 6.56 -11.57
CA VAL A 40 16.55 6.07 -11.74
C VAL A 40 15.56 7.20 -11.75
N THR A 41 14.47 6.97 -12.48
CA THR A 41 13.36 7.90 -12.61
C THR A 41 12.04 7.13 -12.42
N ILE A 42 11.17 7.66 -11.55
CA ILE A 42 9.83 7.14 -11.30
C ILE A 42 8.85 8.25 -11.66
N THR A 43 7.85 7.93 -12.48
CA THR A 43 6.82 8.89 -12.90
C THR A 43 5.52 8.66 -12.13
N CYS A 44 4.81 9.74 -11.90
CA CYS A 44 3.50 9.76 -11.25
C CYS A 44 2.58 10.69 -12.03
N LYS A 45 1.43 10.19 -12.46
CA LYS A 45 0.44 10.94 -13.21
C LYS A 45 -0.86 11.04 -12.42
N ALA A 46 -1.34 12.26 -12.21
CA ALA A 46 -2.65 12.53 -11.63
C ALA A 46 -3.72 12.56 -12.73
N SER A 47 -4.92 12.09 -12.42
CA SER A 47 -6.06 12.16 -13.36
C SER A 47 -6.60 13.58 -13.57
N ASP A 48 -6.23 14.50 -12.69
CA ASP A 48 -6.61 15.91 -12.75
C ASP A 48 -5.48 16.79 -12.23
N HIS A 49 -5.56 18.11 -12.49
CA HIS A 49 -4.57 19.08 -12.02
C HIS A 49 -4.55 19.15 -10.48
N ILE A 50 -3.38 19.02 -9.89
CA ILE A 50 -3.18 18.96 -8.42
C ILE A 50 -2.34 20.12 -7.86
N ASN A 51 -2.09 21.14 -8.65
CA ASN A 51 -1.42 22.39 -8.24
C ASN A 51 -0.11 22.18 -7.45
N ASN A 52 0.67 21.17 -7.83
CA ASN A 52 1.92 20.76 -7.16
C ASN A 52 1.75 20.24 -5.71
N TRP A 53 0.54 19.98 -5.25
CA TRP A 53 0.27 19.37 -3.96
C TRP A 53 0.52 17.87 -4.02
N LEU A 54 1.79 17.52 -4.26
CA LEU A 54 2.27 16.16 -4.41
C LEU A 54 3.44 15.90 -3.47
N ALA A 55 3.40 14.75 -2.80
CA ALA A 55 4.48 14.26 -1.95
C ALA A 55 4.99 12.91 -2.44
N TRP A 56 6.28 12.64 -2.19
CA TRP A 56 6.93 11.36 -2.43
C TRP A 56 7.37 10.74 -1.12
N TYR A 57 7.11 9.45 -0.98
CA TYR A 57 7.46 8.64 0.19
C TYR A 57 8.32 7.45 -0.21
N GLN A 58 9.24 7.06 0.67
CA GLN A 58 10.00 5.83 0.61
C GLN A 58 9.52 4.88 1.70
N GLN A 59 9.27 3.63 1.37
CA GLN A 59 8.92 2.59 2.34
C GLN A 59 9.83 1.39 2.20
N LYS A 60 10.61 1.09 3.24
CA LYS A 60 11.40 -0.13 3.35
C LYS A 60 10.51 -1.27 3.86
N PRO A 61 10.85 -2.54 3.52
CA PRO A 61 10.08 -3.68 4.01
C PRO A 61 9.94 -3.69 5.52
N GLY A 62 8.70 -3.85 6.01
CA GLY A 62 8.39 -3.90 7.44
C GLY A 62 8.47 -2.55 8.18
N GLN A 63 8.66 -1.46 7.48
CA GLN A 63 8.75 -0.12 8.06
C GLN A 63 7.59 0.77 7.61
N ALA A 64 7.36 1.85 8.37
CA ALA A 64 6.45 2.92 7.97
C ALA A 64 7.03 3.72 6.79
N PRO A 65 6.19 4.35 5.96
CA PRO A 65 6.64 5.28 4.95
C PRO A 65 7.42 6.46 5.55
N LYS A 66 8.41 6.97 4.82
CA LYS A 66 9.19 8.15 5.14
C LYS A 66 8.98 9.21 4.06
N LEU A 67 8.69 10.45 4.46
CA LEU A 67 8.59 11.57 3.54
C LEU A 67 9.96 11.89 2.94
N LEU A 68 10.01 12.04 1.63
CA LEU A 68 11.20 12.47 0.88
C LEU A 68 11.04 13.88 0.32
N ILE A 69 9.92 14.15 -0.32
CA ILE A 69 9.65 15.37 -1.06
C ILE A 69 8.20 15.78 -0.83
N TYR A 70 7.95 17.07 -0.66
CA TYR A 70 6.62 17.67 -0.63
C TYR A 70 6.55 18.87 -1.58
N GLY A 71 5.33 19.30 -1.93
CA GLY A 71 5.15 20.39 -2.90
C GLY A 71 5.78 20.11 -4.25
N ALA A 72 5.82 18.83 -4.66
CA ALA A 72 6.42 18.30 -5.87
C ALA A 72 7.95 18.39 -5.96
N THR A 73 8.59 19.40 -5.38
CA THR A 73 10.02 19.72 -5.59
C THR A 73 10.82 19.95 -4.32
N THR A 74 10.17 20.19 -3.17
CA THR A 74 10.85 20.54 -1.92
C THR A 74 11.33 19.28 -1.21
N LEU A 75 12.65 19.18 -1.02
CA LEU A 75 13.27 18.08 -0.30
C LEU A 75 13.02 18.23 1.21
N GLU A 76 12.59 17.14 1.85
CA GLU A 76 12.41 17.10 3.31
C GLU A 76 13.77 17.17 4.03
N THR A 77 13.79 17.79 5.21
CA THR A 77 15.01 17.94 6.01
C THR A 77 15.64 16.59 6.33
N GLY A 78 16.94 16.47 6.07
CA GLY A 78 17.71 15.24 6.31
C GLY A 78 17.56 14.18 5.22
N VAL A 79 16.83 14.47 4.13
CA VAL A 79 16.82 13.61 2.94
C VAL A 79 18.02 13.94 2.06
N PRO A 80 18.79 12.94 1.59
CA PRO A 80 19.98 13.16 0.75
C PRO A 80 19.66 13.89 -0.56
N SER A 81 20.55 14.78 -0.98
CA SER A 81 20.40 15.60 -2.20
C SER A 81 20.38 14.81 -3.52
N ARG A 82 20.70 13.51 -3.50
CA ARG A 82 20.53 12.63 -4.66
C ARG A 82 19.08 12.39 -5.05
N PHE A 83 18.14 12.65 -4.14
CA PHE A 83 16.70 12.66 -4.43
C PHE A 83 16.28 14.02 -4.96
N SER A 84 15.48 14.05 -5.99
CA SER A 84 14.88 15.28 -6.54
C SER A 84 13.50 14.99 -7.12
N GLY A 85 12.59 15.93 -6.93
CA GLY A 85 11.27 15.91 -7.54
C GLY A 85 11.15 16.99 -8.60
N SER A 86 10.38 16.71 -9.63
CA SER A 86 10.02 17.67 -10.68
C SER A 86 8.64 17.40 -11.22
N GLY A 87 8.14 18.33 -12.03
CA GLY A 87 6.84 18.21 -12.68
C GLY A 87 5.87 19.31 -12.25
N SER A 88 4.73 19.34 -12.92
CA SER A 88 3.64 20.27 -12.64
C SER A 88 2.35 19.76 -13.28
N GLY A 89 1.22 20.37 -12.91
CA GLY A 89 -0.07 20.01 -13.49
C GLY A 89 -0.54 18.63 -13.11
N THR A 90 -0.33 17.67 -13.99
CA THR A 90 -0.73 16.27 -13.80
C THR A 90 0.48 15.31 -13.80
N ASP A 91 1.64 15.74 -14.28
CA ASP A 91 2.77 14.86 -14.54
C ASP A 91 3.97 15.21 -13.65
N TYR A 92 4.40 14.25 -12.84
CA TYR A 92 5.44 14.42 -11.83
C TYR A 92 6.46 13.30 -11.89
N THR A 93 7.65 13.58 -11.40
CA THR A 93 8.79 12.68 -11.50
C THR A 93 9.63 12.72 -10.23
N LEU A 94 9.97 11.57 -9.69
CA LEU A 94 11.03 11.38 -8.70
C LEU A 94 12.28 10.88 -9.40
N THR A 95 13.41 11.54 -9.18
CA THR A 95 14.71 11.12 -9.69
C THR A 95 15.66 10.82 -8.53
N ILE A 96 16.37 9.70 -8.62
CA ILE A 96 17.50 9.36 -7.75
C ILE A 96 18.74 9.36 -8.64
N SER A 97 19.67 10.31 -8.43
CA SER A 97 20.78 10.55 -9.36
C SER A 97 21.90 9.51 -9.30
N SER A 98 22.10 8.89 -8.14
CA SER A 98 23.13 7.86 -7.92
C SER A 98 22.63 6.96 -6.79
N LEU A 99 22.08 5.80 -7.15
CA LEU A 99 21.51 4.85 -6.21
C LEU A 99 22.53 4.37 -5.19
N GLN A 100 22.08 4.33 -3.94
CA GLN A 100 22.83 3.74 -2.83
C GLN A 100 22.14 2.46 -2.35
N PRO A 101 22.83 1.56 -1.65
CA PRO A 101 22.23 0.33 -1.12
C PRO A 101 21.00 0.56 -0.25
N GLU A 102 20.96 1.66 0.49
CA GLU A 102 19.84 2.03 1.36
C GLU A 102 18.62 2.59 0.62
N ASP A 103 18.72 2.88 -0.68
CA ASP A 103 17.63 3.43 -1.49
C ASP A 103 16.68 2.36 -2.05
N PHE A 104 17.04 1.08 -1.94
CA PHE A 104 16.18 -0.01 -2.36
C PHE A 104 14.98 -0.16 -1.42
N ALA A 105 13.82 0.19 -1.97
CA ALA A 105 12.57 0.31 -1.23
C ALA A 105 11.37 0.37 -2.20
N THR A 106 10.17 0.51 -1.69
CA THR A 106 9.00 0.90 -2.49
C THR A 106 8.77 2.41 -2.34
N TYR A 107 8.52 3.07 -3.47
CA TYR A 107 8.27 4.51 -3.53
C TYR A 107 6.82 4.78 -3.89
N TYR A 108 6.21 5.76 -3.21
CA TYR A 108 4.82 6.16 -3.43
C TYR A 108 4.73 7.66 -3.69
N CYS A 109 3.96 8.07 -4.69
CA CYS A 109 3.50 9.46 -4.80
C CYS A 109 2.11 9.60 -4.15
N GLN A 110 1.77 10.81 -3.70
CA GLN A 110 0.50 11.11 -3.04
C GLN A 110 0.07 12.53 -3.38
N GLN A 111 -1.19 12.70 -3.75
CA GLN A 111 -1.82 14.02 -3.89
C GLN A 111 -2.55 14.42 -2.61
N SER A 112 -2.45 15.70 -2.25
CA SER A 112 -3.18 16.32 -1.14
C SER A 112 -4.02 17.53 -1.59
N TRP A 113 -4.22 17.68 -2.91
CA TRP A 113 -4.99 18.77 -3.50
C TRP A 113 -6.48 18.71 -3.16
N ASN A 114 -7.04 17.50 -3.21
CA ASN A 114 -8.45 17.26 -2.91
C ASN A 114 -8.63 15.97 -2.12
N THR A 115 -9.59 15.96 -1.21
CA THR A 115 -9.99 14.74 -0.47
C THR A 115 -10.92 13.88 -1.33
N PRO A 116 -10.79 12.54 -1.23
CA PRO A 116 -9.83 11.79 -0.43
C PRO A 116 -8.39 11.95 -0.96
N TRP A 117 -7.40 11.99 -0.06
CA TRP A 117 -6.00 11.92 -0.47
C TRP A 117 -5.72 10.56 -1.07
N THR A 118 -5.05 10.55 -2.22
CA THR A 118 -4.82 9.32 -2.97
C THR A 118 -3.34 9.11 -3.27
N PHE A 119 -2.95 7.83 -3.27
CA PHE A 119 -1.58 7.39 -3.51
C PHE A 119 -1.47 6.70 -4.87
N GLY A 120 -0.29 6.77 -5.48
CA GLY A 120 0.08 5.84 -6.54
C GLY A 120 0.19 4.42 -5.98
N GLN A 121 0.12 3.44 -6.87
CA GLN A 121 0.18 2.02 -6.48
C GLN A 121 1.54 1.57 -5.95
N GLY A 122 2.57 2.41 -6.06
CA GLY A 122 3.94 2.15 -5.65
C GLY A 122 4.83 1.65 -6.79
N THR A 123 6.12 1.98 -6.67
CA THR A 123 7.20 1.46 -7.52
C THR A 123 8.20 0.72 -6.65
N LYS A 124 8.33 -0.59 -6.83
CA LYS A 124 9.32 -1.39 -6.13
C LYS A 124 10.68 -1.26 -6.82
N LEU A 125 11.65 -0.70 -6.11
CA LEU A 125 13.04 -0.58 -6.57
C LEU A 125 13.87 -1.71 -5.95
N GLU A 126 14.41 -2.60 -6.79
CA GLU A 126 15.19 -3.76 -6.39
C GLU A 126 16.63 -3.69 -6.91
N ILE A 127 17.57 -4.29 -6.15
CA ILE A 127 18.95 -4.42 -6.61
C ILE A 127 18.99 -5.41 -7.78
N LYS A 128 19.58 -4.99 -8.89
CA LYS A 128 19.95 -5.87 -9.98
C LYS A 128 21.06 -6.80 -9.48
N ARG A 129 20.78 -8.08 -9.28
CA ARG A 129 21.73 -9.08 -8.81
C ARG A 129 22.90 -9.23 -9.79
N GLY A 130 23.97 -8.50 -9.46
CA GLY A 130 25.32 -8.73 -9.93
C GLY A 130 26.16 -8.81 -8.68
N GLY A 131 26.55 -10.06 -8.31
CA GLY A 131 27.48 -10.46 -7.27
C GLY A 131 27.74 -9.51 -6.08
N GLY A 132 27.33 -9.92 -4.89
CA GLY A 132 28.01 -9.67 -3.63
C GLY A 132 27.73 -8.33 -2.96
N GLY A 133 27.19 -8.38 -1.73
CA GLY A 133 27.23 -7.28 -0.79
C GLY A 133 26.04 -7.23 0.16
N SER A 134 26.21 -7.80 1.35
CA SER A 134 25.37 -7.61 2.51
C SER A 134 25.72 -6.25 3.16
N GLY A 135 24.76 -5.35 3.32
CA GLY A 135 24.96 -4.06 3.99
C GLY A 135 23.91 -3.86 5.08
N GLY A 136 24.36 -3.80 6.33
CA GLY A 136 23.55 -3.61 7.51
C GLY A 136 23.06 -2.17 7.70
N GLY A 137 21.88 -2.02 8.36
CA GLY A 137 21.29 -0.75 8.70
C GLY A 137 21.97 -0.06 9.88
N GLY A 138 22.06 1.26 9.78
CA GLY A 138 22.47 2.14 10.86
C GLY A 138 21.29 2.90 11.43
N SER A 139 21.12 2.82 12.74
CA SER A 139 20.24 3.66 13.54
C SER A 139 21.03 4.86 14.05
N GLY A 140 20.47 6.04 14.01
CA GLY A 140 21.11 7.25 14.52
C GLY A 140 20.18 8.19 15.24
N GLY A 141 20.46 8.44 16.49
CA GLY A 141 20.64 9.70 17.14
C GLY A 141 19.44 10.48 17.71
N GLY A 142 19.47 10.63 19.06
CA GLY A 142 18.44 11.29 19.85
C GLY A 142 18.49 12.81 19.79
N GLY A 143 17.33 13.35 19.93
CA GLY A 143 16.86 14.68 20.27
C GLY A 143 15.42 14.49 20.69
N SER A 144 14.76 15.48 21.27
CA SER A 144 13.33 15.48 21.58
C SER A 144 12.55 15.26 20.29
N GLN A 145 12.42 13.99 19.90
CA GLN A 145 11.97 13.63 18.60
C GLN A 145 10.46 13.45 18.62
N VAL A 146 9.79 14.05 17.66
CA VAL A 146 8.39 13.77 17.35
C VAL A 146 8.22 12.26 17.19
N GLN A 147 7.29 11.68 17.93
CA GLN A 147 7.00 10.26 17.87
C GLN A 147 5.49 10.02 17.84
N LEU A 148 5.10 9.03 17.06
CA LEU A 148 3.76 8.46 17.03
C LEU A 148 3.87 6.97 17.37
N GLN A 149 3.27 6.58 18.51
CA GLN A 149 3.33 5.21 19.02
C GLN A 149 2.00 4.50 18.76
N GLN A 150 2.07 3.32 18.16
CA GLN A 150 0.92 2.45 17.89
C GLN A 150 1.16 1.05 18.49
N PRO A 151 0.09 0.34 18.94
CA PRO A 151 0.17 -1.09 19.28
C PRO A 151 0.65 -1.92 18.08
N GLY A 152 1.41 -2.99 18.33
CA GLY A 152 2.01 -3.79 17.26
C GLY A 152 0.99 -4.63 16.49
N ALA A 153 0.02 -5.26 17.17
CA ALA A 153 -0.92 -6.18 16.52
C ALA A 153 -2.24 -6.32 17.27
N GLU A 154 -3.31 -6.53 16.51
CA GLU A 154 -4.66 -6.84 16.96
C GLU A 154 -5.21 -8.06 16.21
N LEU A 155 -5.84 -8.98 16.95
CA LEU A 155 -6.54 -10.13 16.38
C LEU A 155 -8.03 -10.00 16.67
N VAL A 156 -8.84 -9.91 15.63
CA VAL A 156 -10.27 -9.56 15.74
C VAL A 156 -11.12 -10.57 14.97
N LYS A 157 -12.32 -10.85 15.46
CA LYS A 157 -13.28 -11.72 14.78
C LYS A 157 -13.99 -10.97 13.64
N PRO A 158 -14.39 -11.68 12.56
CA PRO A 158 -15.29 -11.10 11.56
C PRO A 158 -16.56 -10.54 12.19
N GLY A 159 -17.03 -9.41 11.70
CA GLY A 159 -18.22 -8.69 12.19
C GLY A 159 -17.98 -7.86 13.46
N ALA A 160 -16.86 -8.03 14.16
CA ALA A 160 -16.50 -7.22 15.32
C ALA A 160 -15.99 -5.82 14.93
N SER A 161 -15.63 -5.03 15.93
CA SER A 161 -14.98 -3.73 15.78
C SER A 161 -13.61 -3.76 16.44
N VAL A 162 -12.68 -2.96 15.92
CA VAL A 162 -11.37 -2.72 16.53
C VAL A 162 -11.20 -1.22 16.77
N LYS A 163 -10.60 -0.85 17.90
CA LYS A 163 -10.21 0.54 18.21
C LYS A 163 -8.70 0.60 18.35
N MET A 164 -8.05 1.30 17.44
CA MET A 164 -6.60 1.47 17.39
C MET A 164 -6.23 2.84 17.96
N SER A 165 -5.11 2.90 18.66
CA SER A 165 -4.58 4.13 19.25
C SER A 165 -3.29 4.60 18.57
N CYS A 166 -3.07 5.90 18.60
CA CYS A 166 -1.89 6.59 18.10
C CYS A 166 -1.49 7.64 19.13
N LYS A 167 -0.51 7.33 19.98
CA LYS A 167 -0.02 8.24 21.03
C LYS A 167 1.08 9.12 20.48
N ALA A 168 0.87 10.43 20.56
CA ALA A 168 1.78 11.44 20.06
C ALA A 168 2.67 11.99 21.20
N SER A 169 3.91 12.33 20.87
CA SER A 169 4.84 13.02 21.77
C SER A 169 5.82 13.89 20.97
N GLY A 170 6.44 14.88 21.66
CA GLY A 170 7.48 15.73 21.08
C GLY A 170 6.97 16.93 20.28
N TYR A 171 5.66 17.19 20.26
CA TYR A 171 5.06 18.35 19.59
C TYR A 171 3.70 18.74 20.20
N ALA A 172 3.15 19.89 19.81
CA ALA A 172 1.83 20.35 20.23
C ALA A 172 0.75 19.55 19.49
N PHE A 173 0.22 18.49 20.11
CA PHE A 173 -0.70 17.53 19.51
C PHE A 173 -1.95 18.17 18.89
N SER A 174 -2.54 19.17 19.54
CA SER A 174 -3.74 19.87 19.07
C SER A 174 -3.55 20.74 17.83
N SER A 175 -2.30 20.95 17.39
CA SER A 175 -1.99 21.89 16.31
C SER A 175 -1.73 21.22 14.94
N TYR A 176 -1.89 19.90 14.86
CA TYR A 176 -1.58 19.15 13.63
C TYR A 176 -2.64 18.09 13.35
N TRP A 177 -2.97 17.90 12.08
CA TRP A 177 -3.83 16.82 11.62
C TRP A 177 -3.18 15.46 11.83
N ILE A 178 -3.95 14.49 12.31
CA ILE A 178 -3.58 13.07 12.35
C ILE A 178 -4.35 12.32 11.28
N ASN A 179 -3.63 11.68 10.40
CA ASN A 179 -4.14 10.89 9.28
C ASN A 179 -4.10 9.40 9.61
N TRP A 180 -5.03 8.64 9.06
CA TRP A 180 -5.06 7.20 9.16
C TRP A 180 -5.05 6.57 7.77
N MET A 181 -4.16 5.58 7.59
CA MET A 181 -3.97 4.85 6.34
C MET A 181 -4.12 3.36 6.57
N LYS A 182 -4.57 2.66 5.53
CA LYS A 182 -4.64 1.20 5.44
C LYS A 182 -3.65 0.72 4.39
N GLN A 183 -2.92 -0.34 4.69
CA GLN A 183 -2.06 -1.02 3.73
C GLN A 183 -2.24 -2.52 3.84
N LYS A 184 -2.84 -3.14 2.82
CA LYS A 184 -2.90 -4.60 2.70
C LYS A 184 -1.53 -5.16 2.30
N PRO A 185 -1.22 -6.41 2.69
CA PRO A 185 0.03 -7.05 2.28
C PRO A 185 0.25 -6.98 0.76
N GLY A 186 1.40 -6.47 0.35
CA GLY A 186 1.77 -6.35 -1.06
C GLY A 186 1.01 -5.29 -1.87
N GLN A 187 0.20 -4.44 -1.22
CA GLN A 187 -0.57 -3.39 -1.87
C GLN A 187 -0.09 -1.98 -1.48
N GLY A 188 -0.59 -0.99 -2.21
CA GLY A 188 -0.35 0.43 -1.93
C GLY A 188 -1.06 0.92 -0.66
N LEU A 189 -0.85 2.19 -0.37
CA LEU A 189 -1.47 2.88 0.75
C LEU A 189 -2.87 3.40 0.37
N GLU A 190 -3.82 3.27 1.28
CA GLU A 190 -5.17 3.82 1.13
C GLU A 190 -5.46 4.75 2.32
N TRP A 191 -5.81 6.00 2.05
CA TRP A 191 -6.17 6.98 3.06
C TRP A 191 -7.60 6.71 3.56
N ILE A 192 -7.77 6.64 4.88
CA ILE A 192 -9.05 6.40 5.53
C ILE A 192 -9.73 7.70 5.93
N GLY A 193 -8.96 8.61 6.51
CA GLY A 193 -9.44 9.88 7.01
C GLY A 193 -8.42 10.60 7.86
N GLN A 194 -8.80 11.77 8.34
CA GLN A 194 -7.98 12.59 9.23
C GLN A 194 -8.82 13.26 10.30
N ILE A 195 -8.19 13.60 11.42
CA ILE A 195 -8.76 14.37 12.51
C ILE A 195 -7.83 15.50 12.90
N TYR A 196 -8.39 16.68 13.17
CA TYR A 196 -7.67 17.80 13.82
C TYR A 196 -7.98 17.79 15.31
N PRO A 197 -7.04 17.41 16.18
CA PRO A 197 -7.32 17.23 17.60
C PRO A 197 -7.68 18.51 18.35
N GLY A 198 -7.36 19.69 17.79
CA GLY A 198 -7.62 20.99 18.42
C GLY A 198 -9.10 21.32 18.57
N ASP A 199 -9.93 20.91 17.62
CA ASP A 199 -11.39 21.17 17.58
C ASP A 199 -12.22 19.92 17.29
N GLY A 200 -11.56 18.80 16.94
CA GLY A 200 -12.22 17.53 16.62
C GLY A 200 -12.74 17.45 15.18
N ASP A 201 -12.39 18.39 14.31
CA ASP A 201 -12.78 18.34 12.90
C ASP A 201 -12.25 17.08 12.22
N THR A 202 -13.08 16.46 11.36
CA THR A 202 -12.77 15.17 10.73
C THR A 202 -13.14 15.18 9.25
N ASN A 203 -12.28 14.54 8.45
CA ASN A 203 -12.53 14.25 7.05
C ASN A 203 -12.36 12.76 6.80
N TYR A 204 -13.25 12.16 6.03
CA TYR A 204 -13.25 10.72 5.73
C TYR A 204 -13.20 10.45 4.23
N ASN A 205 -12.50 9.40 3.86
CA ASN A 205 -12.69 8.78 2.55
C ASN A 205 -14.08 8.13 2.50
N GLY A 206 -14.84 8.41 1.45
CA GLY A 206 -16.19 7.91 1.26
C GLY A 206 -16.32 6.38 1.39
N LYS A 207 -15.27 5.63 1.04
CA LYS A 207 -15.23 4.16 1.18
C LYS A 207 -15.30 3.68 2.63
N PHE A 208 -14.86 4.48 3.59
CA PHE A 208 -14.85 4.14 5.03
C PHE A 208 -15.92 4.89 5.83
N LYS A 209 -16.63 5.82 5.19
CA LYS A 209 -17.68 6.59 5.85
C LYS A 209 -18.76 5.66 6.42
N GLY A 210 -19.09 5.85 7.71
CA GLY A 210 -20.04 4.99 8.44
C GLY A 210 -19.42 3.72 9.04
N ARG A 211 -18.20 3.34 8.65
CA ARG A 211 -17.45 2.23 9.26
C ARG A 211 -16.28 2.69 10.12
N ALA A 212 -15.60 3.76 9.72
CA ALA A 212 -14.51 4.37 10.48
C ALA A 212 -15.03 5.53 11.33
N THR A 213 -14.55 5.62 12.58
CA THR A 213 -14.80 6.75 13.48
C THR A 213 -13.45 7.20 14.03
N LEU A 214 -13.10 8.47 13.81
CA LEU A 214 -11.90 9.09 14.33
C LEU A 214 -12.23 9.94 15.54
N THR A 215 -11.43 9.81 16.59
CA THR A 215 -11.52 10.62 17.82
C THR A 215 -10.13 10.99 18.32
N ALA A 216 -10.05 12.02 19.15
CA ALA A 216 -8.81 12.42 19.78
C ALA A 216 -9.05 12.79 21.24
N ASP A 217 -8.09 12.44 22.08
CA ASP A 217 -8.02 12.89 23.48
C ASP A 217 -6.78 13.76 23.65
N THR A 218 -7.00 15.06 23.77
CA THR A 218 -5.92 16.04 23.93
C THR A 218 -5.22 15.93 25.28
N SER A 219 -5.92 15.43 26.32
CA SER A 219 -5.34 15.28 27.66
C SER A 219 -4.26 14.19 27.70
N SER A 220 -4.43 13.14 26.90
CA SER A 220 -3.46 12.04 26.75
C SER A 220 -2.62 12.15 25.47
N SER A 221 -2.83 13.17 24.63
CA SER A 221 -2.21 13.33 23.31
C SER A 221 -2.36 12.08 22.45
N THR A 222 -3.55 11.50 22.42
CA THR A 222 -3.80 10.22 21.73
C THR A 222 -4.95 10.36 20.73
N ALA A 223 -4.70 10.00 19.47
CA ALA A 223 -5.74 9.82 18.46
C ALA A 223 -6.19 8.36 18.39
N TYR A 224 -7.45 8.16 18.05
CA TYR A 224 -8.06 6.85 17.95
C TYR A 224 -8.77 6.69 16.61
N MET A 225 -8.68 5.50 16.05
CA MET A 225 -9.53 5.06 14.94
C MET A 225 -10.28 3.80 15.34
N GLN A 226 -11.59 3.84 15.31
CA GLN A 226 -12.44 2.67 15.43
C GLN A 226 -12.92 2.26 14.05
N LEU A 227 -12.76 0.99 13.72
CA LEU A 227 -13.27 0.39 12.48
C LEU A 227 -14.25 -0.71 12.85
N SER A 228 -15.47 -0.63 12.31
CA SER A 228 -16.58 -1.55 12.63
C SER A 228 -16.88 -2.51 11.48
N SER A 229 -17.64 -3.56 11.79
CA SER A 229 -18.11 -4.58 10.82
C SER A 229 -16.96 -5.18 10.01
N LEU A 230 -15.92 -5.62 10.71
CA LEU A 230 -14.69 -6.11 10.12
C LEU A 230 -14.92 -7.39 9.29
N THR A 231 -14.25 -7.44 8.13
CA THR A 231 -14.20 -8.60 7.24
C THR A 231 -12.73 -8.99 7.00
N SER A 232 -12.48 -10.11 6.34
CA SER A 232 -11.12 -10.52 5.94
C SER A 232 -10.40 -9.43 5.12
N GLU A 233 -11.14 -8.62 4.36
CA GLU A 233 -10.63 -7.50 3.57
C GLU A 233 -10.03 -6.37 4.42
N ASP A 234 -10.33 -6.37 5.72
CA ASP A 234 -9.77 -5.41 6.68
C ASP A 234 -8.48 -5.90 7.35
N SER A 235 -8.04 -7.12 7.04
CA SER A 235 -6.72 -7.60 7.44
C SER A 235 -5.64 -6.81 6.71
N ALA A 236 -4.93 -5.94 7.44
CA ALA A 236 -3.99 -4.96 6.92
C ALA A 236 -3.12 -4.39 8.04
N VAL A 237 -2.10 -3.63 7.67
CA VAL A 237 -1.40 -2.72 8.58
C VAL A 237 -2.06 -1.36 8.52
N TYR A 238 -2.37 -0.79 9.68
CA TYR A 238 -2.97 0.54 9.80
C TYR A 238 -1.96 1.50 10.40
N PHE A 239 -1.66 2.56 9.67
CA PHE A 239 -0.72 3.60 10.11
C PHE A 239 -1.48 4.84 10.53
N CYS A 240 -1.01 5.51 11.60
CA CYS A 240 -1.30 6.90 11.84
C CYS A 240 -0.12 7.76 11.38
N ALA A 241 -0.39 8.97 10.92
CA ALA A 241 0.66 9.92 10.53
C ALA A 241 0.24 11.36 10.83
N ARG A 242 1.18 12.17 11.32
CA ARG A 242 1.01 13.61 11.45
C ARG A 242 1.20 14.25 10.07
N SER A 243 0.38 15.23 9.72
CA SER A 243 0.63 16.02 8.53
C SER A 243 0.97 17.47 8.86
N ILE A 244 1.88 18.00 8.06
CA ILE A 244 2.17 19.43 7.97
C ILE A 244 1.35 20.03 6.82
N THR A 245 0.91 21.27 7.02
CA THR A 245 0.32 22.10 5.97
C THR A 245 1.29 23.23 5.66
N THR A 246 1.67 23.33 4.38
CA THR A 246 2.57 24.36 3.87
C THR A 246 1.88 25.14 2.76
N VAL A 247 2.48 26.22 2.30
CA VAL A 247 1.99 26.99 1.15
C VAL A 247 2.02 26.21 -0.16
N VAL A 248 2.76 25.10 -0.19
CA VAL A 248 2.92 24.22 -1.37
C VAL A 248 2.26 22.85 -1.20
N GLY A 249 1.39 22.68 -0.18
CA GLY A 249 0.63 21.46 0.02
C GLY A 249 0.71 20.87 1.41
N CYS A 250 0.01 19.76 1.59
CA CYS A 250 0.04 18.97 2.81
C CYS A 250 0.83 17.68 2.58
N ALA A 251 1.64 17.28 3.55
CA ALA A 251 2.39 16.03 3.52
C ALA A 251 2.46 15.41 4.91
N MET A 252 2.61 14.10 4.99
CA MET A 252 2.74 13.37 6.24
C MET A 252 4.23 13.21 6.58
N ASP A 253 4.69 13.97 7.59
CA ASP A 253 6.09 14.07 7.96
C ASP A 253 6.53 13.02 8.99
N TYR A 254 5.67 12.66 9.94
CA TYR A 254 5.94 11.62 10.93
C TYR A 254 4.88 10.54 10.92
N TRP A 255 5.32 9.28 10.95
CA TRP A 255 4.48 8.09 10.88
C TRP A 255 4.67 7.21 12.13
N GLY A 256 3.57 6.63 12.60
CA GLY A 256 3.63 5.50 13.53
C GLY A 256 4.15 4.24 12.84
N GLN A 257 4.59 3.25 13.64
CA GLN A 257 5.11 2.00 13.06
C GLN A 257 4.04 1.07 12.50
N GLY A 258 2.78 1.42 12.71
CA GLY A 258 1.63 0.67 12.23
C GLY A 258 1.14 -0.38 13.21
N THR A 259 -0.17 -0.63 13.17
CA THR A 259 -0.85 -1.72 13.89
C THR A 259 -1.27 -2.78 12.87
N SER A 260 -0.77 -3.99 13.01
CA SER A 260 -1.19 -5.13 12.19
C SER A 260 -2.52 -5.67 12.70
N VAL A 261 -3.59 -5.51 11.92
CA VAL A 261 -4.91 -6.08 12.23
C VAL A 261 -5.10 -7.35 11.42
N THR A 262 -5.39 -8.45 12.10
CA THR A 262 -5.77 -9.73 11.49
C THR A 262 -7.21 -10.04 11.84
N VAL A 263 -8.07 -10.17 10.82
CA VAL A 263 -9.47 -10.56 10.98
C VAL A 263 -9.59 -12.06 10.71
N SER A 264 -9.82 -12.84 11.76
CA SER A 264 -9.90 -14.30 11.67
C SER A 264 -10.90 -14.87 12.67
N SER A 265 -11.63 -15.89 12.26
CA SER A 265 -12.47 -16.70 13.14
C SER A 265 -11.66 -17.72 13.96
N THR A 266 -10.40 -17.95 13.58
CA THR A 266 -9.52 -18.91 14.26
C THR A 266 -9.04 -18.34 15.59
N ARG A 267 -9.20 -19.07 16.67
CA ARG A 267 -8.63 -18.71 17.97
C ARG A 267 -7.11 -18.86 17.89
N LYS A 268 -6.38 -17.86 18.43
CA LYS A 268 -4.95 -18.02 18.70
C LYS A 268 -4.78 -19.20 19.66
N ILE A 269 -4.17 -20.28 19.22
CA ILE A 269 -3.80 -21.38 20.12
C ILE A 269 -2.53 -20.90 20.84
N GLU A 270 -2.69 -20.40 22.06
CA GLU A 270 -1.54 -20.20 22.95
C GLU A 270 -1.07 -21.60 23.39
N VAL A 271 0.03 -22.04 22.83
CA VAL A 271 0.75 -23.20 23.35
C VAL A 271 1.46 -22.73 24.62
N MET A 272 0.82 -22.91 25.77
CA MET A 272 1.51 -22.76 27.05
C MET A 272 2.46 -23.96 27.19
N TYR A 273 3.76 -23.73 26.99
CA TYR A 273 4.76 -24.66 27.43
C TYR A 273 4.81 -24.58 28.96
N PRO A 274 4.58 -25.71 29.71
CA PRO A 274 4.89 -25.71 31.11
C PRO A 274 6.40 -25.47 31.29
N PRO A 275 6.84 -24.81 32.37
CA PRO A 275 8.26 -24.69 32.65
C PRO A 275 8.86 -26.09 32.70
N PRO A 276 10.13 -26.26 32.26
CA PRO A 276 10.78 -27.58 32.30
C PRO A 276 10.86 -28.07 33.75
N TYR A 277 10.02 -29.01 34.11
CA TYR A 277 10.16 -29.76 35.35
C TYR A 277 11.28 -30.76 35.11
N LEU A 278 12.38 -30.62 35.84
CA LEU A 278 13.44 -31.60 35.91
C LEU A 278 12.92 -32.79 36.73
N ASP A 279 12.27 -33.74 36.10
CA ASP A 279 12.05 -35.05 36.64
C ASP A 279 12.70 -36.09 35.74
N ASN A 280 13.67 -36.79 36.32
CA ASN A 280 14.36 -37.92 35.76
C ASN A 280 13.43 -39.14 35.75
N GLU A 281 12.55 -39.24 34.75
CA GLU A 281 12.01 -40.57 34.41
C GLU A 281 11.81 -40.68 32.89
N LYS A 282 12.44 -41.71 32.35
CA LYS A 282 12.30 -42.14 30.98
C LYS A 282 10.86 -42.56 30.71
N SER A 283 10.10 -41.74 29.98
CA SER A 283 8.93 -42.25 29.29
C SER A 283 8.90 -41.73 27.85
N ASN A 284 8.87 -42.67 26.90
CA ASN A 284 8.70 -42.39 25.47
C ASN A 284 7.27 -41.97 25.18
N GLY A 285 7.00 -40.66 25.16
CA GLY A 285 5.72 -40.11 24.72
C GLY A 285 5.59 -38.66 25.07
N THR A 286 5.50 -37.80 24.06
CA THR A 286 5.24 -36.36 24.23
C THR A 286 3.72 -36.13 24.36
N ILE A 287 3.27 -35.74 25.55
CA ILE A 287 1.85 -35.38 25.80
C ILE A 287 1.72 -33.87 25.57
N ILE A 288 0.96 -33.47 24.55
CA ILE A 288 0.60 -32.08 24.30
C ILE A 288 -0.76 -31.84 24.97
N HIS A 289 -0.80 -30.99 25.99
CA HIS A 289 -2.03 -30.56 26.61
C HIS A 289 -2.58 -29.31 25.91
N VAL A 290 -3.71 -29.46 25.24
CA VAL A 290 -4.51 -28.32 24.71
C VAL A 290 -5.64 -28.04 25.70
N LYS A 291 -5.77 -26.79 26.14
CA LYS A 291 -6.81 -26.38 27.10
C LYS A 291 -8.20 -26.67 26.51
N GLY A 292 -8.85 -27.70 27.02
CA GLY A 292 -10.21 -28.10 26.64
C GLY A 292 -10.37 -29.34 25.75
N ALA A 293 -9.29 -30.00 25.31
CA ALA A 293 -9.39 -31.28 24.61
C ALA A 293 -8.12 -32.14 24.86
N ARG A 294 -8.29 -33.39 25.23
CA ARG A 294 -7.21 -34.37 25.20
C ARG A 294 -7.14 -34.97 23.80
N VAL A 295 -6.10 -34.65 23.06
CA VAL A 295 -5.84 -35.30 21.77
C VAL A 295 -4.71 -36.30 21.99
N LEU A 296 -5.05 -37.58 21.97
CA LEU A 296 -4.08 -38.65 21.85
C LEU A 296 -3.62 -38.72 20.40
N ILE A 297 -2.41 -38.27 20.12
CA ILE A 297 -1.79 -38.53 18.82
C ILE A 297 -1.25 -39.93 18.83
N GLY A 298 -2.11 -40.89 18.50
CA GLY A 298 -1.68 -42.23 18.15
C GLY A 298 -0.96 -42.16 16.81
N THR A 299 0.28 -42.64 16.75
CA THR A 299 1.02 -42.86 15.51
C THR A 299 0.32 -43.93 14.69
N SER A 300 -0.71 -43.59 13.94
CA SER A 300 -1.34 -44.48 12.97
C SER A 300 -0.65 -44.33 11.62
N VAL A 301 0.28 -45.23 11.34
CA VAL A 301 1.09 -45.34 10.11
C VAL A 301 0.28 -45.89 8.91
N VAL A 302 -1.03 -45.68 8.79
CA VAL A 302 -1.85 -46.37 7.77
C VAL A 302 -2.66 -45.45 6.85
N LYS A 303 -2.22 -44.23 6.54
CA LYS A 303 -2.91 -43.40 5.49
C LYS A 303 -2.00 -42.79 4.43
N LEU A 304 -0.73 -43.21 4.31
CA LEU A 304 0.18 -42.71 3.27
C LEU A 304 -0.13 -43.21 1.82
N PRO A 305 -0.65 -44.42 1.56
CA PRO A 305 -0.77 -44.87 0.18
C PRO A 305 -1.90 -44.18 -0.61
N PHE A 306 -2.97 -43.69 0.05
CA PHE A 306 -4.12 -43.14 -0.65
C PHE A 306 -3.89 -41.67 -1.14
N THR A 307 -3.17 -40.87 -0.38
CA THR A 307 -2.82 -39.50 -0.77
C THR A 307 -1.77 -39.47 -1.87
N ILE A 308 -0.84 -40.40 -1.86
CA ILE A 308 0.18 -40.56 -2.91
C ILE A 308 -0.48 -41.04 -4.21
N LEU A 309 -1.41 -41.99 -4.11
CA LEU A 309 -2.16 -42.47 -5.27
C LEU A 309 -3.03 -41.37 -5.89
N LEU A 310 -3.68 -40.54 -5.07
CA LEU A 310 -4.48 -39.39 -5.52
C LEU A 310 -3.59 -38.34 -6.20
N PHE A 311 -2.39 -38.11 -5.67
CA PHE A 311 -1.43 -37.16 -6.24
C PHE A 311 -0.93 -37.65 -7.62
N PHE A 312 -0.65 -38.95 -7.77
CA PHE A 312 -0.25 -39.55 -9.04
C PHE A 312 -1.40 -39.55 -10.07
N LEU A 313 -2.65 -39.75 -9.64
CA LEU A 313 -3.80 -39.71 -10.53
C LEU A 313 -4.09 -38.28 -11.01
N LEU A 314 -3.98 -37.30 -10.14
CA LEU A 314 -4.14 -35.86 -10.50
C LEU A 314 -2.99 -35.40 -11.40
N HIS A 315 -1.78 -35.83 -11.15
CA HIS A 315 -0.62 -35.47 -11.98
C HIS A 315 -0.74 -36.10 -13.38
N ARG A 316 -1.21 -37.34 -13.48
CA ARG A 316 -1.44 -38.03 -14.75
C ARG A 316 -2.62 -37.42 -15.55
N TRP A 317 -3.66 -36.94 -14.84
CA TRP A 317 -4.78 -36.24 -15.46
C TRP A 317 -4.38 -34.86 -16.02
N CYS A 318 -3.53 -34.12 -15.30
CA CYS A 318 -2.97 -32.85 -15.75
C CYS A 318 -2.00 -33.01 -16.93
N SER A 319 -1.21 -34.11 -16.94
CA SER A 319 -0.26 -34.42 -18.02
C SER A 319 -0.99 -34.83 -19.32
N ASN A 320 -2.10 -35.57 -19.23
CA ASN A 320 -2.88 -35.95 -20.38
C ASN A 320 -3.63 -34.76 -21.04
N LYS A 321 -3.96 -33.73 -20.28
CA LYS A 321 -4.57 -32.52 -20.85
C LYS A 321 -3.60 -31.69 -21.69
N LYS A 322 -2.28 -31.76 -21.43
CA LYS A 322 -1.26 -31.09 -22.23
C LYS A 322 -0.98 -31.72 -23.56
N ASN A 323 -1.30 -33.01 -23.76
CA ASN A 323 -1.05 -33.71 -25.00
C ASN A 323 -2.24 -33.71 -25.97
N ALA A 324 -3.40 -33.18 -25.57
CA ALA A 324 -4.60 -33.06 -26.42
C ALA A 324 -4.71 -31.73 -27.16
N SER A 325 -3.79 -30.78 -26.94
CA SER A 325 -3.80 -29.46 -27.57
C SER A 325 -2.72 -29.22 -28.64
N VAL A 326 -2.06 -30.27 -29.13
CA VAL A 326 -0.95 -30.17 -30.12
C VAL A 326 -1.28 -30.93 -31.42
N MET A 327 -2.53 -31.22 -31.71
CA MET A 327 -2.90 -31.73 -33.04
C MET A 327 -4.09 -30.97 -33.59
N ASP A 328 -3.85 -29.78 -34.13
CA ASP A 328 -4.55 -29.22 -35.27
C ASP A 328 -3.92 -27.90 -35.72
N GLN A 329 -2.95 -27.96 -36.62
CA GLN A 329 -2.60 -26.92 -37.58
C GLN A 329 -1.84 -27.56 -38.73
N GLY A 330 -2.59 -27.91 -39.76
CA GLY A 330 -2.07 -28.25 -41.08
C GLY A 330 -1.78 -26.99 -41.92
N PRO A 331 -0.98 -27.08 -42.96
CA PRO A 331 -0.34 -25.96 -43.63
C PRO A 331 -1.19 -25.34 -44.75
N ALA A 332 -1.23 -24.02 -44.83
CA ALA A 332 -1.66 -23.27 -46.01
C ALA A 332 -0.68 -22.09 -46.16
N GLY A 333 0.10 -22.04 -47.20
CA GLY A 333 -0.31 -21.75 -48.55
C GLY A 333 0.32 -20.41 -48.92
N ASN A 334 1.47 -20.51 -49.56
CA ASN A 334 2.27 -19.47 -50.22
C ASN A 334 1.41 -18.62 -51.19
N ARG A 335 1.43 -17.29 -51.10
CA ARG A 335 1.13 -16.38 -52.21
C ARG A 335 2.01 -15.15 -52.15
N THR A 336 3.00 -15.14 -53.02
CA THR A 336 3.72 -13.99 -53.59
C THR A 336 2.76 -13.13 -54.43
N VAL A 337 2.80 -11.81 -54.24
CA VAL A 337 2.54 -10.82 -55.31
C VAL A 337 3.36 -9.55 -55.05
N ASN A 338 4.28 -9.32 -55.96
CA ASN A 338 4.88 -8.17 -56.59
C ASN A 338 4.67 -6.73 -56.06
N ARG A 339 5.74 -6.11 -55.94
CA ARG A 339 6.36 -4.83 -56.24
C ARG A 339 5.62 -3.99 -57.31
N GLU A 340 5.43 -2.72 -57.03
CA GLU A 340 5.65 -1.62 -58.02
C GLU A 340 5.99 -0.33 -57.29
N ASP A 341 7.03 0.31 -57.87
CA ASP A 341 7.61 1.59 -57.51
C ASP A 341 6.71 2.74 -58.00
N SER A 342 6.78 3.90 -57.34
CA SER A 342 6.86 5.21 -58.05
C SER A 342 7.29 6.31 -57.08
N ASP A 343 8.36 6.94 -57.51
CA ASP A 343 8.91 8.23 -57.07
C ASP A 343 7.91 9.38 -57.16
N GLU A 344 8.04 10.39 -56.31
CA GLU A 344 8.30 11.75 -56.78
C GLU A 344 8.55 12.72 -55.61
N GLN A 345 9.57 13.52 -55.80
CA GLN A 345 10.04 14.69 -55.05
C GLN A 345 8.97 15.81 -55.01
N ASP A 346 8.94 16.65 -53.99
CA ASP A 346 9.23 18.06 -54.20
C ASP A 346 9.55 18.83 -52.90
N HIS A 347 10.52 19.73 -53.06
CA HIS A 347 10.98 20.73 -52.13
C HIS A 347 9.96 21.85 -51.86
N GLN A 348 9.97 22.42 -50.68
CA GLN A 348 10.10 23.88 -50.53
C GLN A 348 10.34 24.32 -49.07
N GLU A 349 11.51 24.89 -48.86
CA GLU A 349 11.80 25.85 -47.79
C GLU A 349 10.91 27.06 -47.92
N VAL A 350 10.46 27.63 -46.80
CA VAL A 350 10.42 29.12 -46.63
C VAL A 350 10.58 29.49 -45.14
N SER A 351 11.49 30.38 -44.92
CA SER A 351 11.99 31.04 -43.75
C SER A 351 11.12 32.27 -43.37
N TYR A 352 11.33 32.79 -42.13
CA TYR A 352 11.04 34.12 -41.55
C TYR A 352 9.60 34.43 -41.05
N ALA A 353 9.39 34.62 -39.76
CA ALA A 353 9.62 35.83 -38.96
C ALA A 353 9.47 35.49 -37.43
#